data_3f7dbddc64e4d21f04a11daabda45775
#
_entry.id   3f7dbddc64e4d21f04a11daabda45775
#
_cell.length_a   1.000
_cell.length_b   1.000
_cell.length_c   1.000
_cell.angle_alpha   90.00
_cell.angle_beta   90.00
_cell.angle_gamma   90.00
#
_symmetry.space_group_name_H-M   'P 1'
#
loop_
_entity.id
_entity.type
_entity.pdbx_description
1 polymer ?
#
loop_
_entity_poly.entity_id
_entity_poly.type
_entity_poly.pdbx_seq_one_letter_code
_entity_poly.pdbx_strand_id
1 'polypeptide(L)'
;MEKLIITAAICGAEVTKEQNPAVPYTVEEIVREAKSAVDAGAAIVHLHVRFDDGTPTQSRDRFQECEEAIYKACPNVILIPSTGGAVGMTPDERLQSTDTNPIPEMATLDCGTCNFGDEIFDNTMPTMRAFGKRMIERGIKPEYECFEMGHLDTILTMARKGEVPGAPMQFNFVLGVPGCTPATVPNLCWLVNAIPAGSTWTVTGIGRHAFPMAAAAIAMGGNVRVGFEDNLNLAKGVPAKSNGELVAKVVRIANELGRGIATSDEARQILGLKAR
;
A
#
# COMPACT_ATOMS: atom_id res chain seq x y z
N MET A 1 8.22 14.59 -16.55
CA MET A 1 7.31 13.90 -15.58
C MET A 1 8.21 13.24 -14.54
N GLU A 2 7.89 13.32 -13.26
CA GLU A 2 8.63 12.59 -12.22
C GLU A 2 8.66 11.10 -12.48
N LYS A 3 9.72 10.42 -12.00
CA LYS A 3 9.82 8.97 -12.09
C LYS A 3 8.66 8.29 -11.36
N LEU A 4 8.27 7.14 -11.84
CA LEU A 4 7.19 6.34 -11.27
C LEU A 4 7.67 5.60 -10.03
N ILE A 5 7.03 5.81 -8.89
CA ILE A 5 7.16 4.94 -7.74
C ILE A 5 6.21 3.75 -7.91
N ILE A 6 6.75 2.53 -7.77
CA ILE A 6 5.95 1.30 -7.76
C ILE A 6 5.98 0.72 -6.36
N THR A 7 4.81 0.55 -5.76
CA THR A 7 4.61 -0.18 -4.50
C THR A 7 4.15 -1.61 -4.81
N ALA A 8 4.79 -2.60 -4.21
CA ALA A 8 4.38 -3.99 -4.28
C ALA A 8 3.67 -4.41 -3.00
N ALA A 9 2.35 -4.70 -3.08
CA ALA A 9 1.56 -5.24 -1.97
C ALA A 9 1.58 -6.77 -2.03
N ILE A 10 2.57 -7.35 -1.35
CA ILE A 10 3.03 -8.73 -1.66
C ILE A 10 2.19 -9.85 -1.05
N CYS A 11 1.40 -9.58 0.01
CA CYS A 11 0.74 -10.64 0.77
C CYS A 11 -0.76 -10.39 0.98
N GLY A 12 -1.12 -9.26 1.64
CA GLY A 12 -2.49 -9.00 2.10
C GLY A 12 -2.97 -9.89 3.24
N ALA A 13 -4.14 -9.57 3.79
CA ALA A 13 -4.78 -10.35 4.85
C ALA A 13 -5.84 -11.32 4.31
N GLU A 14 -6.46 -11.05 3.16
CA GLU A 14 -7.66 -11.75 2.68
C GLU A 14 -7.38 -12.80 1.60
N VAL A 15 -6.30 -12.67 0.82
CA VAL A 15 -5.96 -13.61 -0.25
C VAL A 15 -5.35 -14.89 0.31
N THR A 16 -5.60 -16.02 -0.35
CA THR A 16 -5.15 -17.33 0.14
C THR A 16 -4.35 -18.12 -0.90
N LYS A 17 -3.58 -19.12 -0.43
CA LYS A 17 -2.87 -20.07 -1.31
C LYS A 17 -3.82 -20.94 -2.15
N GLU A 18 -5.08 -21.08 -1.74
CA GLU A 18 -6.11 -21.76 -2.56
C GLU A 18 -6.45 -20.94 -3.80
N GLN A 19 -6.46 -19.62 -3.69
CA GLN A 19 -6.71 -18.69 -4.81
C GLN A 19 -5.50 -18.57 -5.73
N ASN A 20 -4.29 -18.53 -5.14
CA ASN A 20 -3.03 -18.58 -5.88
C ASN A 20 -1.93 -19.17 -4.97
N PRO A 21 -1.34 -20.34 -5.32
CA PRO A 21 -0.34 -21.01 -4.47
C PRO A 21 0.95 -20.21 -4.25
N ALA A 22 1.18 -19.14 -5.01
CA ALA A 22 2.34 -18.25 -4.85
C ALA A 22 2.15 -17.19 -3.76
N VAL A 23 0.95 -17.03 -3.18
CA VAL A 23 0.71 -16.09 -2.05
C VAL A 23 1.61 -16.47 -0.87
N PRO A 24 2.45 -15.53 -0.38
CA PRO A 24 3.42 -15.86 0.67
C PRO A 24 2.78 -15.87 2.06
N TYR A 25 3.15 -16.87 2.88
CA TYR A 25 2.74 -16.98 4.29
C TYR A 25 3.96 -16.96 5.22
N THR A 26 4.99 -17.77 4.93
CA THR A 26 6.18 -17.85 5.79
C THR A 26 7.12 -16.68 5.56
N VAL A 27 8.05 -16.45 6.50
CA VAL A 27 9.08 -15.39 6.37
C VAL A 27 9.88 -15.56 5.10
N GLU A 28 10.29 -16.78 4.77
CA GLU A 28 11.07 -17.09 3.58
C GLU A 28 10.29 -16.78 2.29
N GLU A 29 8.99 -17.09 2.28
CA GLU A 29 8.12 -16.78 1.14
C GLU A 29 7.93 -15.28 1.00
N ILE A 30 7.70 -14.54 2.11
CA ILE A 30 7.58 -13.09 2.14
C ILE A 30 8.85 -12.43 1.62
N VAL A 31 10.04 -12.86 2.07
CA VAL A 31 11.33 -12.35 1.59
C VAL A 31 11.53 -12.63 0.09
N ARG A 32 11.21 -13.83 -0.36
CA ARG A 32 11.31 -14.19 -1.78
C ARG A 32 10.43 -13.30 -2.65
N GLU A 33 9.19 -13.06 -2.24
CA GLU A 33 8.24 -12.22 -2.97
C GLU A 33 8.63 -10.74 -2.92
N ALA A 34 9.09 -10.23 -1.77
CA ALA A 34 9.63 -8.87 -1.65
C ALA A 34 10.82 -8.67 -2.59
N LYS A 35 11.78 -9.61 -2.56
CA LYS A 35 12.95 -9.55 -3.45
C LYS A 35 12.57 -9.62 -4.92
N SER A 36 11.66 -10.52 -5.30
CA SER A 36 11.15 -10.63 -6.66
C SER A 36 10.53 -9.32 -7.16
N ALA A 37 9.76 -8.64 -6.32
CA ALA A 37 9.15 -7.36 -6.63
C ALA A 37 10.20 -6.24 -6.77
N VAL A 38 11.15 -6.16 -5.84
CA VAL A 38 12.23 -5.15 -5.86
C VAL A 38 13.13 -5.34 -7.09
N ASP A 39 13.53 -6.57 -7.40
CA ASP A 39 14.35 -6.88 -8.58
C ASP A 39 13.60 -6.51 -9.89
N ALA A 40 12.28 -6.54 -9.88
CA ALA A 40 11.44 -6.14 -11.01
C ALA A 40 11.21 -4.62 -11.11
N GLY A 41 11.59 -3.83 -10.09
CA GLY A 41 11.51 -2.36 -10.10
C GLY A 41 10.60 -1.74 -9.05
N ALA A 42 10.10 -2.49 -8.05
CA ALA A 42 9.39 -1.89 -6.93
C ALA A 42 10.36 -1.13 -6.01
N ALA A 43 10.05 0.12 -5.70
CA ALA A 43 10.78 0.94 -4.73
C ALA A 43 10.28 0.73 -3.29
N ILE A 44 9.04 0.30 -3.15
CA ILE A 44 8.31 0.16 -1.90
C ILE A 44 7.69 -1.23 -1.84
N VAL A 45 7.69 -1.83 -0.65
CA VAL A 45 6.92 -3.04 -0.33
C VAL A 45 5.91 -2.69 0.74
N HIS A 46 4.62 -2.85 0.42
CA HIS A 46 3.54 -2.84 1.39
C HIS A 46 3.45 -4.22 2.03
N LEU A 47 3.48 -4.26 3.35
CA LEU A 47 3.67 -5.48 4.11
C LEU A 47 2.49 -5.78 5.04
N HIS A 48 1.82 -6.89 4.79
CA HIS A 48 1.09 -7.68 5.76
C HIS A 48 1.93 -8.89 6.16
N VAL A 49 1.71 -9.41 7.35
CA VAL A 49 2.37 -10.62 7.81
C VAL A 49 1.34 -11.67 8.25
N ARG A 50 1.75 -12.92 8.18
CA ARG A 50 0.93 -14.08 8.57
C ARG A 50 1.75 -15.02 9.43
N PHE A 51 1.09 -15.83 10.23
CA PHE A 51 1.70 -17.05 10.76
C PHE A 51 1.89 -18.08 9.64
N ASP A 52 2.73 -19.08 9.85
CA ASP A 52 3.10 -20.06 8.83
C ASP A 52 1.92 -20.92 8.34
N ASP A 53 0.85 -21.01 9.13
CA ASP A 53 -0.42 -21.66 8.76
C ASP A 53 -1.30 -20.78 7.85
N GLY A 54 -0.89 -19.54 7.58
CA GLY A 54 -1.61 -18.58 6.77
C GLY A 54 -2.56 -17.67 7.53
N THR A 55 -2.69 -17.82 8.85
CA THR A 55 -3.53 -16.95 9.68
C THR A 55 -2.96 -15.52 9.67
N PRO A 56 -3.74 -14.49 9.27
CA PRO A 56 -3.30 -13.09 9.33
C PRO A 56 -2.99 -12.67 10.76
N THR A 57 -1.96 -11.85 10.93
CA THR A 57 -1.59 -11.32 12.24
C THR A 57 -1.05 -9.90 12.15
N GLN A 58 -1.24 -9.12 13.22
CA GLN A 58 -0.63 -7.81 13.40
C GLN A 58 0.45 -7.84 14.52
N SER A 59 0.88 -9.04 14.90
CA SER A 59 1.92 -9.22 15.92
C SER A 59 3.18 -8.42 15.58
N ARG A 60 3.56 -7.52 16.48
CA ARG A 60 4.80 -6.74 16.40
C ARG A 60 6.02 -7.63 16.14
N ASP A 61 6.11 -8.76 16.81
CA ASP A 61 7.28 -9.65 16.69
C ASP A 61 7.34 -10.32 15.32
N ARG A 62 6.18 -10.65 14.72
CA ARG A 62 6.12 -11.21 13.38
C ARG A 62 6.47 -10.16 12.31
N PHE A 63 6.01 -8.90 12.47
CA PHE A 63 6.45 -7.79 11.62
C PHE A 63 7.96 -7.59 11.72
N GLN A 64 8.51 -7.54 12.95
CA GLN A 64 9.94 -7.39 13.19
C GLN A 64 10.77 -8.45 12.47
N GLU A 65 10.37 -9.73 12.60
CA GLU A 65 11.03 -10.86 11.97
C GLU A 65 11.04 -10.73 10.43
N CYS A 66 9.88 -10.41 9.83
CA CYS A 66 9.76 -10.26 8.39
C CYS A 66 10.53 -9.03 7.88
N GLU A 67 10.44 -7.88 8.55
CA GLU A 67 11.15 -6.66 8.18
C GLU A 67 12.67 -6.84 8.20
N GLU A 68 13.21 -7.43 9.28
CA GLU A 68 14.64 -7.74 9.38
C GLU A 68 15.11 -8.66 8.26
N ALA A 69 14.33 -9.69 7.93
CA ALA A 69 14.65 -10.62 6.86
C ALA A 69 14.58 -9.97 5.47
N ILE A 70 13.57 -9.10 5.24
CA ILE A 70 13.46 -8.33 3.99
C ILE A 70 14.64 -7.37 3.85
N TYR A 71 15.01 -6.63 4.90
CA TYR A 71 16.14 -5.70 4.83
C TYR A 71 17.49 -6.38 4.61
N LYS A 72 17.68 -7.62 5.05
CA LYS A 72 18.87 -8.42 4.70
C LYS A 72 18.95 -8.72 3.20
N ALA A 73 17.80 -8.97 2.56
CA ALA A 73 17.70 -9.29 1.13
C ALA A 73 17.64 -8.04 0.23
N CYS A 74 17.02 -6.98 0.72
CA CYS A 74 16.73 -5.72 0.01
C CYS A 74 17.03 -4.51 0.92
N PRO A 75 18.31 -4.15 1.16
CA PRO A 75 18.70 -3.19 2.20
C PRO A 75 18.09 -1.79 2.05
N ASN A 76 17.83 -1.36 0.81
CA ASN A 76 17.38 0.00 0.51
C ASN A 76 15.85 0.10 0.31
N VAL A 77 15.11 -1.02 0.34
CA VAL A 77 13.66 -0.97 0.10
C VAL A 77 12.94 -0.14 1.17
N ILE A 78 11.90 0.57 0.78
CA ILE A 78 10.99 1.22 1.73
C ILE A 78 9.93 0.18 2.12
N LEU A 79 9.75 -0.05 3.42
CA LEU A 79 8.65 -0.89 3.91
C LEU A 79 7.52 0.00 4.41
N ILE A 80 6.30 -0.35 4.03
CA ILE A 80 5.06 0.24 4.54
C ILE A 80 4.27 -0.87 5.22
N PRO A 81 4.44 -1.08 6.54
CA PRO A 81 3.61 -2.02 7.28
C PRO A 81 2.15 -1.56 7.26
N SER A 82 1.25 -2.52 7.06
CA SER A 82 -0.18 -2.27 7.11
C SER A 82 -0.64 -2.05 8.55
N THR A 83 -1.48 -1.04 8.75
CA THR A 83 -2.28 -0.88 9.96
C THR A 83 -3.73 -1.31 9.75
N GLY A 84 -4.07 -1.86 8.58
CA GLY A 84 -5.40 -2.39 8.27
C GLY A 84 -5.68 -3.70 8.98
N GLY A 85 -4.71 -4.62 8.97
CA GLY A 85 -4.90 -5.98 9.48
C GLY A 85 -5.91 -6.76 8.66
N ALA A 86 -6.53 -7.77 9.26
CA ALA A 86 -7.72 -8.43 8.76
C ALA A 86 -8.98 -7.77 9.34
N VAL A 87 -10.10 -7.91 8.63
CA VAL A 87 -11.40 -7.41 9.13
C VAL A 87 -11.69 -8.00 10.51
N GLY A 88 -12.13 -7.15 11.45
CA GLY A 88 -12.44 -7.51 12.83
C GLY A 88 -11.28 -7.41 13.83
N MET A 89 -10.05 -7.15 13.40
CA MET A 89 -8.95 -6.85 14.32
C MET A 89 -9.16 -5.51 15.03
N THR A 90 -8.82 -5.48 16.32
CA THR A 90 -8.94 -4.28 17.15
C THR A 90 -7.91 -3.20 16.76
N PRO A 91 -8.19 -1.90 17.04
CA PRO A 91 -7.22 -0.83 16.80
C PRO A 91 -5.87 -1.04 17.49
N ASP A 92 -5.87 -1.58 18.71
CA ASP A 92 -4.63 -1.84 19.47
C ASP A 92 -3.79 -2.96 18.84
N GLU A 93 -4.44 -4.02 18.33
CA GLU A 93 -3.75 -5.05 17.55
C GLU A 93 -3.14 -4.46 16.28
N ARG A 94 -3.93 -3.70 15.52
CA ARG A 94 -3.53 -3.11 14.24
C ARG A 94 -2.34 -2.16 14.37
N LEU A 95 -2.22 -1.41 15.47
CA LEU A 95 -1.10 -0.50 15.73
C LEU A 95 0.22 -1.20 16.02
N GLN A 96 0.24 -2.49 16.38
CA GLN A 96 1.47 -3.22 16.68
C GLN A 96 2.45 -3.24 15.50
N SER A 97 1.97 -3.21 14.27
CA SER A 97 2.80 -3.14 13.06
C SER A 97 3.69 -1.89 13.01
N THR A 98 3.34 -0.84 13.75
CA THR A 98 4.12 0.39 13.85
C THR A 98 5.17 0.37 14.95
N ASP A 99 5.24 -0.68 15.78
CA ASP A 99 6.11 -0.76 16.97
C ASP A 99 7.43 -1.51 16.73
N THR A 100 7.79 -1.76 15.49
CA THR A 100 9.06 -2.41 15.11
C THR A 100 10.27 -1.51 15.29
N ASN A 101 11.47 -2.09 15.21
CA ASN A 101 12.75 -1.40 15.29
C ASN A 101 13.68 -1.91 14.13
N PRO A 102 14.15 -1.05 13.21
CA PRO A 102 13.96 0.42 13.23
C PRO A 102 12.50 0.84 13.06
N ILE A 103 12.16 2.05 13.52
CA ILE A 103 10.84 2.63 13.33
C ILE A 103 10.56 2.70 11.82
N PRO A 104 9.38 2.26 11.34
CA PRO A 104 9.04 2.34 9.93
C PRO A 104 9.09 3.79 9.40
N GLU A 105 9.61 3.98 8.20
CA GLU A 105 9.62 5.30 7.55
C GLU A 105 8.20 5.76 7.21
N MET A 106 7.35 4.81 6.84
CA MET A 106 5.93 4.99 6.50
C MET A 106 5.09 3.86 7.09
N ALA A 107 3.79 4.09 7.22
CA ALA A 107 2.79 3.07 7.50
C ALA A 107 1.45 3.50 6.88
N THR A 108 0.53 2.57 6.62
CA THR A 108 -0.79 2.93 6.11
C THR A 108 -1.65 3.58 7.20
N LEU A 109 -2.57 4.44 6.77
CA LEU A 109 -3.67 4.95 7.58
C LEU A 109 -4.94 4.93 6.73
N ASP A 110 -5.85 4.02 7.08
CA ASP A 110 -7.15 3.89 6.41
C ASP A 110 -8.08 5.03 6.79
N CYS A 111 -8.58 5.78 5.80
CA CYS A 111 -9.18 7.10 5.99
C CYS A 111 -10.69 7.07 6.30
N GLY A 112 -11.26 5.91 6.63
CA GLY A 112 -12.66 5.80 7.00
C GLY A 112 -13.22 4.38 6.93
N THR A 113 -14.32 4.17 7.60
CA THR A 113 -15.07 2.91 7.58
C THR A 113 -15.77 2.74 6.23
N CYS A 114 -15.71 1.54 5.66
CA CYS A 114 -16.39 1.20 4.42
C CYS A 114 -16.90 -0.23 4.41
N ASN A 115 -17.77 -0.56 3.46
CA ASN A 115 -18.06 -1.94 3.13
C ASN A 115 -16.81 -2.58 2.48
N PHE A 116 -16.53 -3.83 2.86
CA PHE A 116 -15.44 -4.61 2.30
C PHE A 116 -16.01 -5.96 1.86
N GLY A 117 -16.64 -5.97 0.68
CA GLY A 117 -17.51 -7.07 0.29
C GLY A 117 -18.75 -7.12 1.20
N ASP A 118 -18.96 -8.27 1.82
CA ASP A 118 -20.09 -8.50 2.77
C ASP A 118 -19.75 -8.11 4.22
N GLU A 119 -18.53 -7.62 4.48
CA GLU A 119 -18.04 -7.26 5.80
C GLU A 119 -17.87 -5.74 5.96
N ILE A 120 -17.59 -5.29 7.17
CA ILE A 120 -17.32 -3.89 7.48
C ILE A 120 -15.84 -3.74 7.84
N PHE A 121 -15.12 -2.97 7.06
CA PHE A 121 -13.76 -2.54 7.41
C PHE A 121 -13.85 -1.28 8.27
N ASP A 122 -13.70 -1.48 9.59
CA ASP A 122 -13.95 -0.43 10.58
C ASP A 122 -12.73 0.48 10.78
N ASN A 123 -12.90 1.75 10.39
CA ASN A 123 -11.92 2.82 10.57
C ASN A 123 -12.64 4.09 11.07
N THR A 124 -13.13 4.02 12.30
CA THR A 124 -13.84 5.16 12.91
C THR A 124 -12.91 6.37 13.11
N MET A 125 -13.49 7.55 13.23
CA MET A 125 -12.72 8.77 13.52
C MET A 125 -11.86 8.64 14.80
N PRO A 126 -12.33 8.04 15.92
CA PRO A 126 -11.47 7.75 17.06
C PRO A 126 -10.29 6.85 16.73
N THR A 127 -10.49 5.79 15.94
CA THR A 127 -9.42 4.89 15.46
C THR A 127 -8.39 5.65 14.66
N MET A 128 -8.82 6.43 13.66
CA MET A 128 -7.93 7.26 12.85
C MET A 128 -7.13 8.28 13.68
N ARG A 129 -7.74 8.89 14.72
CA ARG A 129 -7.01 9.80 15.65
C ARG A 129 -5.94 9.06 16.43
N ALA A 130 -6.23 7.86 16.92
CA ALA A 130 -5.26 7.06 17.66
C ALA A 130 -4.06 6.70 16.76
N PHE A 131 -4.31 6.31 15.50
CA PHE A 131 -3.27 5.99 14.54
C PHE A 131 -2.47 7.23 14.14
N GLY A 132 -3.16 8.34 13.83
CA GLY A 132 -2.52 9.61 13.53
C GLY A 132 -1.61 10.11 14.66
N LYS A 133 -2.10 10.03 15.92
CA LYS A 133 -1.32 10.36 17.11
C LYS A 133 -0.04 9.50 17.20
N ARG A 134 -0.18 8.17 17.04
CA ARG A 134 0.97 7.24 17.04
C ARG A 134 1.98 7.61 15.97
N MET A 135 1.54 7.92 14.77
CA MET A 135 2.43 8.30 13.66
C MET A 135 3.14 9.62 13.92
N ILE A 136 2.44 10.63 14.48
CA ILE A 136 3.06 11.91 14.88
C ILE A 136 4.14 11.66 15.94
N GLU A 137 3.83 10.92 17.00
CA GLU A 137 4.74 10.65 18.13
C GLU A 137 5.99 9.88 17.68
N ARG A 138 5.88 8.99 16.72
CA ARG A 138 6.98 8.15 16.23
C ARG A 138 7.67 8.73 14.98
N GLY A 139 7.16 9.79 14.40
CA GLY A 139 7.71 10.39 13.18
C GLY A 139 7.52 9.52 11.94
N ILE A 140 6.46 8.72 11.90
CA ILE A 140 6.09 7.85 10.78
C ILE A 140 5.26 8.67 9.78
N LYS A 141 5.62 8.63 8.49
CA LYS A 141 4.83 9.25 7.44
C LYS A 141 3.66 8.35 7.06
N PRO A 142 2.39 8.80 7.15
CA PRO A 142 1.27 7.99 6.72
C PRO A 142 1.19 7.89 5.19
N GLU A 143 0.81 6.72 4.68
CA GLU A 143 0.14 6.55 3.41
C GLU A 143 -1.38 6.54 3.68
N TYR A 144 -2.08 7.58 3.25
CA TYR A 144 -3.51 7.74 3.48
C TYR A 144 -4.30 6.93 2.46
N GLU A 145 -4.88 5.80 2.89
CA GLU A 145 -5.66 4.90 2.02
C GLU A 145 -7.12 5.33 1.97
N CYS A 146 -7.55 5.78 0.78
CA CYS A 146 -8.91 6.24 0.55
C CYS A 146 -9.65 5.25 -0.36
N PHE A 147 -10.68 4.61 0.18
CA PHE A 147 -11.58 3.68 -0.53
C PHE A 147 -12.82 4.40 -1.06
N GLU A 148 -13.17 5.52 -0.45
CA GLU A 148 -14.33 6.34 -0.74
C GLU A 148 -13.97 7.82 -0.90
N MET A 149 -14.75 8.55 -1.69
CA MET A 149 -14.52 9.99 -1.88
C MET A 149 -14.64 10.77 -0.57
N GLY A 150 -15.56 10.37 0.32
CA GLY A 150 -15.75 10.98 1.65
C GLY A 150 -14.56 10.76 2.60
N HIS A 151 -13.77 9.71 2.39
CA HIS A 151 -12.55 9.46 3.17
C HIS A 151 -11.54 10.58 2.97
N LEU A 152 -11.41 11.09 1.72
CA LEU A 152 -10.49 12.18 1.41
C LEU A 152 -10.85 13.46 2.19
N ASP A 153 -12.12 13.88 2.18
CA ASP A 153 -12.54 15.08 2.94
C ASP A 153 -12.33 14.91 4.45
N THR A 154 -12.64 13.71 4.96
CA THR A 154 -12.44 13.37 6.37
C THR A 154 -10.99 13.53 6.79
N ILE A 155 -10.05 12.90 6.06
CA ILE A 155 -8.63 12.93 6.42
C ILE A 155 -8.02 14.33 6.25
N LEU A 156 -8.42 15.08 5.23
CA LEU A 156 -8.00 16.47 5.05
C LEU A 156 -8.50 17.37 6.19
N THR A 157 -9.71 17.12 6.68
CA THR A 157 -10.23 17.85 7.83
C THR A 157 -9.46 17.52 9.12
N MET A 158 -9.14 16.25 9.33
CA MET A 158 -8.34 15.82 10.48
C MET A 158 -6.91 16.38 10.43
N ALA A 159 -6.29 16.41 9.25
CA ALA A 159 -4.96 17.00 9.06
C ALA A 159 -4.96 18.52 9.37
N ARG A 160 -5.98 19.26 8.92
CA ARG A 160 -6.13 20.68 9.26
C ARG A 160 -6.26 20.94 10.76
N LYS A 161 -6.82 19.99 11.51
CA LYS A 161 -6.94 20.04 12.98
C LYS A 161 -5.69 19.54 13.72
N GLY A 162 -4.69 19.03 13.01
CA GLY A 162 -3.50 18.44 13.63
C GLY A 162 -3.75 17.08 14.31
N GLU A 163 -4.85 16.41 13.99
CA GLU A 163 -5.22 15.10 14.52
C GLU A 163 -4.46 13.95 13.84
N VAL A 164 -3.95 14.20 12.63
CA VAL A 164 -3.09 13.31 11.84
C VAL A 164 -1.95 14.12 11.21
N PRO A 165 -0.84 13.50 10.75
CA PRO A 165 0.22 14.22 10.05
C PRO A 165 -0.30 15.00 8.85
N GLY A 166 0.17 16.24 8.68
CA GLY A 166 -0.23 17.13 7.59
C GLY A 166 0.68 17.03 6.36
N ALA A 167 0.69 18.13 5.57
CA ALA A 167 1.49 18.21 4.35
C ALA A 167 3.02 18.11 4.61
N PRO A 168 3.79 17.54 3.64
CA PRO A 168 3.33 16.97 2.38
C PRO A 168 2.69 15.60 2.57
N MET A 169 1.47 15.42 2.02
CA MET A 169 0.68 14.19 2.21
C MET A 169 0.94 13.19 1.08
N GLN A 170 0.84 11.90 1.41
CA GLN A 170 0.86 10.80 0.45
C GLN A 170 -0.47 10.07 0.51
N PHE A 171 -1.16 9.97 -0.62
CA PHE A 171 -2.44 9.26 -0.75
C PHE A 171 -2.27 7.96 -1.51
N ASN A 172 -3.07 6.95 -1.14
CA ASN A 172 -3.32 5.77 -1.94
C ASN A 172 -4.82 5.65 -2.20
N PHE A 173 -5.23 5.76 -3.46
CA PHE A 173 -6.62 5.62 -3.87
C PHE A 173 -6.89 4.16 -4.21
N VAL A 174 -7.54 3.44 -3.30
CA VAL A 174 -7.89 2.02 -3.47
C VAL A 174 -9.27 1.91 -4.11
N LEU A 175 -9.30 1.55 -5.38
CA LEU A 175 -10.50 1.59 -6.20
C LEU A 175 -10.92 0.19 -6.66
N GLY A 176 -12.23 -0.07 -6.59
CA GLY A 176 -12.84 -1.29 -7.09
C GLY A 176 -13.00 -2.40 -6.06
N VAL A 177 -12.81 -2.10 -4.77
CA VAL A 177 -13.26 -2.98 -3.67
C VAL A 177 -14.79 -3.06 -3.75
N PRO A 178 -15.39 -4.27 -3.67
CA PRO A 178 -16.84 -4.42 -3.65
C PRO A 178 -17.47 -3.63 -2.49
N GLY A 179 -18.40 -2.74 -2.81
CA GLY A 179 -19.04 -1.86 -1.84
C GLY A 179 -18.41 -0.47 -1.69
N CYS A 180 -17.25 -0.23 -2.34
CA CYS A 180 -16.54 1.06 -2.32
C CYS A 180 -16.54 1.76 -3.69
N THR A 181 -15.77 2.85 -3.82
CA THR A 181 -15.67 3.64 -5.05
C THR A 181 -15.21 2.78 -6.23
N PRO A 182 -15.98 2.76 -7.34
CA PRO A 182 -15.61 1.99 -8.52
C PRO A 182 -14.29 2.44 -9.16
N ALA A 183 -13.50 1.47 -9.65
CA ALA A 183 -12.24 1.73 -10.34
C ALA A 183 -12.47 2.25 -11.76
N THR A 184 -12.72 3.54 -11.87
CA THR A 184 -12.92 4.26 -13.14
C THR A 184 -12.03 5.49 -13.22
N VAL A 185 -11.62 5.85 -14.45
CA VAL A 185 -10.80 7.04 -14.66
C VAL A 185 -11.48 8.33 -14.17
N PRO A 186 -12.79 8.56 -14.39
CA PRO A 186 -13.47 9.73 -13.82
C PRO A 186 -13.37 9.83 -12.29
N ASN A 187 -13.54 8.72 -11.55
CA ASN A 187 -13.40 8.70 -10.10
C ASN A 187 -11.97 9.00 -9.65
N LEU A 188 -10.97 8.43 -10.33
CA LEU A 188 -9.57 8.73 -10.08
C LEU A 188 -9.27 10.22 -10.34
N CYS A 189 -9.74 10.79 -11.45
CA CYS A 189 -9.57 12.21 -11.77
C CYS A 189 -10.17 13.10 -10.68
N TRP A 190 -11.36 12.76 -10.19
CA TRP A 190 -12.01 13.53 -9.12
C TRP A 190 -11.14 13.54 -7.85
N LEU A 191 -10.68 12.37 -7.40
CA LEU A 191 -9.83 12.24 -6.21
C LEU A 191 -8.52 13.03 -6.35
N VAL A 192 -7.83 12.88 -7.50
CA VAL A 192 -6.57 13.58 -7.76
C VAL A 192 -6.74 15.10 -7.79
N ASN A 193 -7.85 15.61 -8.32
CA ASN A 193 -8.14 17.04 -8.34
C ASN A 193 -8.50 17.61 -6.96
N ALA A 194 -8.87 16.76 -6.00
CA ALA A 194 -9.29 17.19 -4.66
C ALA A 194 -8.16 17.18 -3.63
N ILE A 195 -6.99 16.61 -3.93
CA ILE A 195 -5.87 16.61 -2.98
C ILE A 195 -5.14 17.95 -2.93
N PRO A 196 -4.53 18.31 -1.78
CA PRO A 196 -3.75 19.55 -1.65
C PRO A 196 -2.54 19.57 -2.60
N ALA A 197 -2.22 20.75 -3.09
CA ALA A 197 -1.01 20.95 -3.89
C ALA A 197 0.26 20.47 -3.14
N GLY A 198 1.19 19.84 -3.86
CA GLY A 198 2.40 19.25 -3.28
C GLY A 198 2.20 17.88 -2.64
N SER A 199 0.98 17.32 -2.68
CA SER A 199 0.76 15.92 -2.31
C SER A 199 1.23 14.98 -3.40
N THR A 200 1.70 13.80 -3.00
CA THR A 200 1.92 12.66 -3.88
C THR A 200 0.74 11.69 -3.80
N TRP A 201 0.51 10.91 -4.84
CA TRP A 201 -0.58 9.96 -4.86
C TRP A 201 -0.25 8.69 -5.62
N THR A 202 -0.80 7.61 -5.15
CA THR A 202 -0.74 6.25 -5.70
C THR A 202 -2.16 5.81 -6.04
N VAL A 203 -2.32 4.96 -7.05
CA VAL A 203 -3.57 4.24 -7.27
C VAL A 203 -3.37 2.75 -7.08
N THR A 204 -4.34 2.14 -6.43
CA THR A 204 -4.52 0.69 -6.32
C THR A 204 -5.82 0.31 -7.02
N GLY A 205 -5.73 -0.48 -8.07
CA GLY A 205 -6.91 -1.04 -8.75
C GLY A 205 -7.12 -2.49 -8.34
N ILE A 206 -8.28 -2.83 -7.77
CA ILE A 206 -8.53 -4.19 -7.28
C ILE A 206 -8.88 -5.15 -8.43
N GLY A 207 -8.28 -6.33 -8.40
CA GLY A 207 -8.51 -7.43 -9.35
C GLY A 207 -8.26 -7.03 -10.80
N ARG A 208 -9.26 -7.19 -11.66
CA ARG A 208 -9.18 -6.85 -13.10
C ARG A 208 -8.86 -5.38 -13.39
N HIS A 209 -9.00 -4.51 -12.40
CA HIS A 209 -8.78 -3.07 -12.54
C HIS A 209 -7.33 -2.65 -12.30
N ALA A 210 -6.46 -3.55 -11.80
CA ALA A 210 -5.07 -3.24 -11.45
C ALA A 210 -4.32 -2.54 -12.59
N PHE A 211 -4.23 -3.16 -13.76
CA PHE A 211 -3.45 -2.61 -14.87
C PHE A 211 -4.14 -1.45 -15.61
N PRO A 212 -5.47 -1.43 -15.82
CA PRO A 212 -6.16 -0.25 -16.34
C PRO A 212 -5.94 1.01 -15.47
N MET A 213 -6.06 0.88 -14.14
CA MET A 213 -5.82 2.01 -13.23
C MET A 213 -4.33 2.39 -13.17
N ALA A 214 -3.43 1.40 -13.20
CA ALA A 214 -1.99 1.67 -13.30
C ALA A 214 -1.64 2.49 -14.54
N ALA A 215 -2.16 2.12 -15.72
CA ALA A 215 -1.93 2.86 -16.96
C ALA A 215 -2.45 4.31 -16.88
N ALA A 216 -3.65 4.49 -16.31
CA ALA A 216 -4.21 5.83 -16.08
C ALA A 216 -3.33 6.66 -15.15
N ALA A 217 -2.89 6.12 -14.02
CA ALA A 217 -2.02 6.82 -13.08
C ALA A 217 -0.67 7.17 -13.69
N ILE A 218 -0.05 6.25 -14.44
CA ILE A 218 1.22 6.51 -15.11
C ILE A 218 1.10 7.70 -16.07
N ALA A 219 0.02 7.75 -16.87
CA ALA A 219 -0.24 8.84 -17.80
C ALA A 219 -0.56 10.17 -17.09
N MET A 220 -1.21 10.13 -15.93
CA MET A 220 -1.60 11.29 -15.14
C MET A 220 -0.48 11.82 -14.20
N GLY A 221 0.67 11.15 -14.11
CA GLY A 221 1.78 11.55 -13.25
C GLY A 221 1.73 11.00 -11.81
N GLY A 222 0.78 10.12 -11.50
CA GLY A 222 0.69 9.45 -10.19
C GLY A 222 1.56 8.20 -10.09
N ASN A 223 1.56 7.57 -8.93
CA ASN A 223 2.26 6.34 -8.63
C ASN A 223 1.31 5.12 -8.67
N VAL A 224 1.88 3.93 -8.60
CA VAL A 224 1.11 2.68 -8.77
C VAL A 224 1.42 1.71 -7.66
N ARG A 225 0.37 1.08 -7.11
CA ARG A 225 0.48 -0.11 -6.28
C ARG A 225 -0.11 -1.31 -7.02
N VAL A 226 0.63 -2.43 -7.01
CA VAL A 226 0.20 -3.74 -7.50
C VAL A 226 0.77 -4.83 -6.61
N GLY A 227 0.16 -6.00 -6.62
CA GLY A 227 0.66 -7.16 -5.88
C GLY A 227 -0.44 -8.18 -5.63
N PHE A 228 -0.06 -9.30 -5.01
CA PHE A 228 -0.98 -10.39 -4.73
C PHE A 228 -2.13 -9.99 -3.80
N GLU A 229 -1.92 -9.02 -2.94
CA GLU A 229 -2.98 -8.46 -2.11
C GLU A 229 -4.14 -7.92 -2.94
N ASP A 230 -3.83 -7.23 -4.04
CA ASP A 230 -4.79 -6.47 -4.82
C ASP A 230 -5.25 -7.22 -6.07
N ASN A 231 -4.40 -8.09 -6.65
CA ASN A 231 -4.66 -8.81 -7.88
C ASN A 231 -3.76 -10.05 -8.06
N LEU A 232 -4.37 -11.20 -8.29
CA LEU A 232 -3.68 -12.48 -8.46
C LEU A 232 -3.36 -12.83 -9.91
N ASN A 233 -3.72 -11.98 -10.89
CA ASN A 233 -3.67 -12.35 -12.30
C ASN A 233 -2.89 -11.33 -13.16
N LEU A 234 -2.09 -11.83 -14.10
CA LEU A 234 -1.48 -11.02 -15.16
C LEU A 234 -2.48 -10.58 -16.22
N ALA A 235 -3.44 -11.45 -16.52
CA ALA A 235 -4.54 -11.22 -17.46
C ALA A 235 -5.70 -12.13 -17.08
N LYS A 236 -6.86 -11.95 -17.70
CA LYS A 236 -8.03 -12.82 -17.46
C LYS A 236 -7.64 -14.29 -17.69
N GLY A 237 -7.75 -15.10 -16.64
CA GLY A 237 -7.42 -16.54 -16.67
C GLY A 237 -5.92 -16.87 -16.69
N VAL A 238 -5.05 -15.89 -16.45
CA VAL A 238 -3.60 -16.09 -16.39
C VAL A 238 -3.10 -15.68 -15.00
N PRO A 239 -2.99 -16.60 -14.04
CA PRO A 239 -2.45 -16.31 -12.73
C PRO A 239 -1.01 -15.80 -12.80
N ALA A 240 -0.68 -14.83 -11.99
CA ALA A 240 0.71 -14.42 -11.79
C ALA A 240 1.45 -15.43 -10.93
N LYS A 241 2.71 -15.69 -11.25
CA LYS A 241 3.58 -16.64 -10.53
C LYS A 241 4.36 -15.99 -9.40
N SER A 242 4.44 -14.65 -9.40
CA SER A 242 5.10 -13.86 -8.36
C SER A 242 4.63 -12.41 -8.40
N ASN A 243 4.86 -11.68 -7.30
CA ASN A 243 4.69 -10.22 -7.28
C ASN A 243 5.59 -9.52 -8.30
N GLY A 244 6.80 -10.05 -8.54
CA GLY A 244 7.70 -9.53 -9.55
C GLY A 244 7.12 -9.54 -10.96
N GLU A 245 6.31 -10.53 -11.34
CA GLU A 245 5.64 -10.53 -12.65
C GLU A 245 4.60 -9.39 -12.78
N LEU A 246 3.88 -9.08 -11.71
CA LEU A 246 2.91 -7.97 -11.67
C LEU A 246 3.64 -6.62 -11.77
N VAL A 247 4.72 -6.44 -11.00
CA VAL A 247 5.58 -5.24 -11.07
C VAL A 247 6.19 -5.09 -12.45
N ALA A 248 6.79 -6.16 -13.02
CA ALA A 248 7.39 -6.13 -14.35
C ALA A 248 6.37 -5.71 -15.44
N LYS A 249 5.10 -6.06 -15.29
CA LYS A 249 4.06 -5.61 -16.21
C LYS A 249 3.82 -4.11 -16.10
N VAL A 250 3.79 -3.54 -14.88
CA VAL A 250 3.69 -2.09 -14.67
C VAL A 250 4.91 -1.36 -15.25
N VAL A 251 6.11 -1.89 -15.05
CA VAL A 251 7.36 -1.36 -15.63
C VAL A 251 7.29 -1.29 -17.16
N ARG A 252 6.79 -2.34 -17.81
CA ARG A 252 6.60 -2.32 -19.29
C ARG A 252 5.62 -1.23 -19.73
N ILE A 253 4.48 -1.07 -19.02
CA ILE A 253 3.51 -0.01 -19.33
C ILE A 253 4.14 1.37 -19.16
N ALA A 254 4.90 1.59 -18.10
CA ALA A 254 5.58 2.87 -17.85
C ALA A 254 6.61 3.19 -18.95
N ASN A 255 7.41 2.19 -19.36
CA ASN A 255 8.40 2.34 -20.42
C ASN A 255 7.76 2.68 -21.77
N GLU A 256 6.65 2.03 -22.14
CA GLU A 256 5.89 2.35 -23.36
C GLU A 256 5.35 3.80 -23.35
N LEU A 257 5.06 4.34 -22.17
CA LEU A 257 4.64 5.73 -21.98
C LEU A 257 5.83 6.70 -21.75
N GLY A 258 7.08 6.21 -21.85
CA GLY A 258 8.30 7.00 -21.69
C GLY A 258 8.56 7.48 -20.26
N ARG A 259 7.97 6.83 -19.25
CA ARG A 259 8.14 7.20 -17.85
C ARG A 259 9.14 6.29 -17.14
N GLY A 260 10.26 6.88 -16.65
CA GLY A 260 11.28 6.15 -15.89
C GLY A 260 10.77 5.68 -14.53
N ILE A 261 11.39 4.62 -14.00
CA ILE A 261 11.06 4.02 -12.71
C ILE A 261 11.97 4.59 -11.63
N ALA A 262 11.40 4.94 -10.48
CA ALA A 262 12.15 5.43 -9.33
C ALA A 262 12.83 4.28 -8.58
N THR A 263 14.08 4.46 -8.19
CA THR A 263 14.73 3.65 -7.16
C THR A 263 14.14 3.97 -5.77
N SER A 264 14.43 3.15 -4.76
CA SER A 264 13.99 3.44 -3.39
C SER A 264 14.53 4.77 -2.86
N ASP A 265 15.76 5.15 -3.22
CA ASP A 265 16.34 6.43 -2.81
C ASP A 265 15.66 7.62 -3.50
N GLU A 266 15.35 7.50 -4.80
CA GLU A 266 14.56 8.51 -5.52
C GLU A 266 13.12 8.58 -4.99
N ALA A 267 12.53 7.44 -4.62
CA ALA A 267 11.21 7.41 -3.98
C ALA A 267 11.22 8.16 -2.64
N ARG A 268 12.27 7.98 -1.81
CA ARG A 268 12.43 8.77 -0.57
C ARG A 268 12.46 10.27 -0.84
N GLN A 269 13.19 10.71 -1.85
CA GLN A 269 13.27 12.12 -2.24
C GLN A 269 11.89 12.66 -2.68
N ILE A 270 11.19 11.92 -3.55
CA ILE A 270 9.86 12.30 -4.04
C ILE A 270 8.84 12.36 -2.88
N LEU A 271 8.91 11.41 -1.96
CA LEU A 271 8.01 11.32 -0.81
C LEU A 271 8.41 12.24 0.36
N GLY A 272 9.56 12.89 0.30
CA GLY A 272 10.07 13.74 1.39
C GLY A 272 10.44 12.94 2.64
N LEU A 273 10.88 11.69 2.48
CA LEU A 273 11.41 10.86 3.57
C LEU A 273 12.87 11.22 3.85
N LYS A 274 13.33 10.94 5.06
CA LYS A 274 14.75 11.07 5.40
C LYS A 274 15.57 10.05 4.63
N ALA A 275 16.80 10.41 4.24
CA ALA A 275 17.75 9.44 3.74
C ALA A 275 18.06 8.40 4.84
N ARG A 276 18.13 7.13 4.44
CA ARG A 276 18.45 6.02 5.33
C ARG A 276 19.95 5.77 5.40
#